data_8730370530692780c6437208d5912795
#
_entry.id   8730370530692780c6437208d5912795
#
_cell.length_a   1.000
_cell.length_b   1.000
_cell.length_c   1.000
_cell.angle_alpha   90.00
_cell.angle_beta   90.00
_cell.angle_gamma   90.00
#
_symmetry.space_group_name_H-M   'P 1'
#
loop_
_entity.id
_entity.type
_entity.pdbx_description
1 polymer ?
#
loop_
_entity_poly.entity_id
_entity_poly.type
_entity_poly.pdbx_seq_one_letter_code
_entity_poly.pdbx_strand_id
1 'polypeptide(L)'
;LYMKTVDGPKRVDVVYRRIDDDFLDPLCFNPQSVIGIPGIMDVYRTGGVNICSAPGAGIADDKAIYIYVPEMIKFYLGEQPILDNVETWNCEKEQELKYVLDNINELVVKEVDGSGGYGMLIGPKSSKSSIDEFKTKLSTNPKGYIAQPLLDLSFSPTLIKNQVEGRRVDLRPFCLIGEQAQLSSGGLTRVAMNEGSVSYTHLTLPT
;
A
#
# COMPACT_ATOMS: atom_id res chain seq x y z
N LEU A 1 5.60 26.38 -12.36
CA LEU A 1 5.80 25.13 -13.07
C LEU A 1 5.19 25.19 -14.46
N TYR A 2 5.89 24.62 -15.47
CA TYR A 2 5.40 24.62 -16.86
C TYR A 2 5.65 23.25 -17.49
N MET A 3 4.67 22.77 -18.23
CA MET A 3 4.78 21.58 -19.07
C MET A 3 5.26 22.00 -20.47
N LYS A 4 6.31 21.38 -20.98
CA LYS A 4 6.77 21.59 -22.35
C LYS A 4 5.85 20.84 -23.32
N THR A 5 5.23 21.57 -24.23
CA THR A 5 4.36 20.99 -25.28
C THR A 5 4.85 21.40 -26.66
N VAL A 6 4.29 20.80 -27.71
CA VAL A 6 4.60 21.14 -29.12
C VAL A 6 4.22 22.58 -29.46
N ASP A 7 3.24 23.17 -28.75
CA ASP A 7 2.78 24.54 -28.92
C ASP A 7 3.49 25.52 -27.98
N GLY A 8 4.59 25.11 -27.33
CA GLY A 8 5.32 25.89 -26.34
C GLY A 8 4.99 25.51 -24.88
N PRO A 9 5.56 26.24 -23.91
CA PRO A 9 5.36 25.95 -22.49
C PRO A 9 3.95 26.32 -22.04
N LYS A 10 3.25 25.39 -21.36
CA LYS A 10 1.95 25.63 -20.75
C LYS A 10 2.09 25.55 -19.23
N ARG A 11 1.49 26.51 -18.51
CA ARG A 11 1.50 26.54 -17.06
C ARG A 11 0.79 25.30 -16.49
N VAL A 12 1.35 24.77 -15.40
CA VAL A 12 0.77 23.68 -14.63
C VAL A 12 0.45 24.21 -13.23
N ASP A 13 -0.81 24.17 -12.86
CA ASP A 13 -1.29 24.62 -11.55
C ASP A 13 -1.48 23.46 -10.58
N VAL A 14 -1.71 22.23 -11.10
CA VAL A 14 -1.91 21.02 -10.31
C VAL A 14 -1.13 19.86 -10.93
N VAL A 15 -0.42 19.13 -10.09
CA VAL A 15 0.25 17.87 -10.43
C VAL A 15 -0.45 16.72 -9.68
N TYR A 16 -1.02 15.79 -10.41
CA TYR A 16 -1.42 14.50 -9.86
C TYR A 16 -0.25 13.51 -9.98
N ARG A 17 0.28 13.07 -8.86
CA ARG A 17 1.44 12.18 -8.85
C ARG A 17 1.07 10.75 -8.47
N ARG A 18 1.87 9.79 -8.96
CA ARG A 18 1.85 8.38 -8.58
C ARG A 18 3.25 7.83 -8.30
N ILE A 19 4.21 8.69 -8.09
CA ILE A 19 5.58 8.34 -7.70
C ILE A 19 5.78 8.59 -6.22
N ASP A 20 6.67 7.82 -5.60
CA ASP A 20 7.02 7.99 -4.20
C ASP A 20 7.73 9.34 -3.97
N ASP A 21 7.70 9.81 -2.74
CA ASP A 21 8.29 11.10 -2.35
C ASP A 21 9.77 11.19 -2.72
N ASP A 22 10.52 10.11 -2.54
CA ASP A 22 11.95 10.04 -2.86
C ASP A 22 12.28 10.38 -4.31
N PHE A 23 11.37 10.09 -5.23
CA PHE A 23 11.57 10.35 -6.66
C PHE A 23 11.01 11.69 -7.14
N LEU A 24 10.29 12.43 -6.29
CA LEU A 24 9.54 13.62 -6.67
C LEU A 24 10.45 14.77 -7.08
N ASP A 25 11.49 15.06 -6.30
CA ASP A 25 12.44 16.17 -6.56
C ASP A 25 13.87 15.73 -6.28
N PRO A 26 14.70 15.51 -7.32
CA PRO A 26 16.09 15.09 -7.15
C PRO A 26 16.98 16.10 -6.41
N LEU A 27 16.57 17.36 -6.29
CA LEU A 27 17.31 18.37 -5.52
C LEU A 27 17.00 18.31 -4.02
N CYS A 28 15.89 17.71 -3.63
CA CYS A 28 15.46 17.63 -2.24
C CYS A 28 15.56 16.20 -1.64
N PHE A 29 15.38 15.17 -2.46
CA PHE A 29 15.27 13.78 -2.03
C PHE A 29 16.38 12.93 -2.64
N ASN A 30 16.03 12.06 -3.60
CA ASN A 30 16.99 11.16 -4.23
C ASN A 30 17.63 11.81 -5.47
N PRO A 31 18.93 12.20 -5.43
CA PRO A 31 19.61 12.84 -6.55
C PRO A 31 19.76 11.94 -7.80
N GLN A 32 19.51 10.63 -7.65
CA GLN A 32 19.52 9.70 -8.77
C GLN A 32 18.15 9.57 -9.46
N SER A 33 17.13 10.30 -8.98
CA SER A 33 15.81 10.28 -9.61
C SER A 33 15.85 10.90 -11.00
N VAL A 34 15.50 10.10 -12.01
CA VAL A 34 15.38 10.55 -13.42
C VAL A 34 13.93 10.82 -13.82
N ILE A 35 12.97 10.52 -12.94
CA ILE A 35 11.52 10.69 -13.18
C ILE A 35 10.92 11.86 -12.40
N GLY A 36 11.67 12.46 -11.50
CA GLY A 36 11.26 13.61 -10.71
C GLY A 36 11.43 14.94 -11.48
N ILE A 37 10.90 15.98 -10.89
CA ILE A 37 10.97 17.35 -11.44
C ILE A 37 11.88 18.17 -10.55
N PRO A 38 13.12 18.51 -11.01
CA PRO A 38 14.05 19.29 -10.21
C PRO A 38 13.45 20.65 -9.81
N GLY A 39 13.47 20.96 -8.51
CA GLY A 39 12.97 22.22 -7.94
C GLY A 39 11.46 22.30 -7.78
N ILE A 40 10.70 21.21 -7.98
CA ILE A 40 9.25 21.23 -7.78
C ILE A 40 8.87 21.55 -6.33
N MET A 41 9.69 21.15 -5.37
CA MET A 41 9.43 21.40 -3.95
C MET A 41 9.52 22.89 -3.59
N ASP A 42 10.38 23.66 -4.24
CA ASP A 42 10.44 25.11 -4.03
C ASP A 42 9.21 25.81 -4.62
N VAL A 43 8.77 25.37 -5.81
CA VAL A 43 7.53 25.86 -6.43
C VAL A 43 6.30 25.50 -5.58
N TYR A 44 6.26 24.31 -5.01
CA TYR A 44 5.20 23.84 -4.11
C TYR A 44 5.15 24.68 -2.83
N ARG A 45 6.30 24.88 -2.15
CA ARG A 45 6.40 25.69 -0.91
C ARG A 45 5.97 27.13 -1.09
N THR A 46 6.21 27.69 -2.28
CA THR A 46 5.81 29.06 -2.60
C THR A 46 4.37 29.17 -3.15
N GLY A 47 3.62 28.08 -3.17
CA GLY A 47 2.23 28.06 -3.65
C GLY A 47 2.09 28.17 -5.17
N GLY A 48 3.18 27.98 -5.93
CA GLY A 48 3.19 28.07 -7.39
C GLY A 48 2.62 26.84 -8.11
N VAL A 49 2.40 25.75 -7.39
CA VAL A 49 1.76 24.51 -7.87
C VAL A 49 1.11 23.78 -6.70
N ASN A 50 0.00 23.12 -6.94
CA ASN A 50 -0.57 22.14 -6.00
C ASN A 50 -0.16 20.73 -6.40
N ILE A 51 0.15 19.88 -5.42
CA ILE A 51 0.51 18.46 -5.65
C ILE A 51 -0.54 17.58 -4.99
N CYS A 52 -1.33 16.89 -5.82
CA CYS A 52 -2.29 15.91 -5.37
C CYS A 52 -1.58 14.62 -4.95
N SER A 53 -1.95 14.08 -3.81
CA SER A 53 -1.16 13.28 -2.90
C SER A 53 0.06 14.08 -2.43
N ALA A 54 -0.17 14.90 -1.41
CA ALA A 54 0.82 15.84 -0.88
C ALA A 54 2.14 15.12 -0.54
N PRO A 55 3.29 15.78 -0.67
CA PRO A 55 4.56 15.25 -0.16
C PRO A 55 4.44 14.91 1.33
N GLY A 56 4.94 13.75 1.73
CA GLY A 56 4.78 13.19 3.09
C GLY A 56 3.55 12.27 3.27
N ALA A 57 2.64 12.20 2.30
CA ALA A 57 1.48 11.31 2.37
C ALA A 57 1.84 9.81 2.32
N GLY A 58 3.08 9.47 1.97
CA GLY A 58 3.59 8.09 1.93
C GLY A 58 3.50 7.35 3.27
N ILE A 59 3.40 8.06 4.39
CA ILE A 59 3.13 7.44 5.70
C ILE A 59 1.82 6.63 5.71
N ALA A 60 0.86 6.97 4.87
CA ALA A 60 -0.39 6.23 4.73
C ALA A 60 -0.22 4.85 4.07
N ASP A 61 0.91 4.61 3.40
CA ASP A 61 1.25 3.32 2.79
C ASP A 61 1.99 2.39 3.77
N ASP A 62 2.46 2.92 4.90
CA ASP A 62 3.13 2.18 5.95
C ASP A 62 2.15 1.23 6.66
N LYS A 63 2.42 -0.07 6.58
CA LYS A 63 1.51 -1.09 7.15
C LYS A 63 1.50 -1.11 8.68
N ALA A 64 2.52 -0.56 9.34
CA ALA A 64 2.52 -0.45 10.80
C ALA A 64 1.60 0.69 11.28
N ILE A 65 1.45 1.76 10.49
CA ILE A 65 0.51 2.85 10.78
C ILE A 65 -0.94 2.37 10.76
N TYR A 66 -1.25 1.38 9.92
CA TYR A 66 -2.59 0.78 9.85
C TYR A 66 -3.11 0.31 11.21
N ILE A 67 -2.24 -0.19 12.08
CA ILE A 67 -2.58 -0.68 13.42
C ILE A 67 -3.24 0.41 14.27
N TYR A 68 -2.80 1.66 14.10
CA TYR A 68 -3.23 2.81 14.90
C TYR A 68 -4.48 3.52 14.34
N VAL A 69 -4.94 3.16 13.14
CA VAL A 69 -6.10 3.83 12.50
C VAL A 69 -7.34 3.85 13.40
N PRO A 70 -7.75 2.77 14.10
CA PRO A 70 -8.88 2.80 15.01
C PRO A 70 -8.71 3.80 16.17
N GLU A 71 -7.50 3.91 16.70
CA GLU A 71 -7.19 4.88 17.77
C GLU A 71 -7.17 6.31 17.24
N MET A 72 -6.65 6.52 16.02
CA MET A 72 -6.68 7.83 15.37
C MET A 72 -8.12 8.30 15.12
N ILE A 73 -9.01 7.43 14.67
CA ILE A 73 -10.43 7.75 14.49
C ILE A 73 -11.04 8.20 15.81
N LYS A 74 -10.82 7.47 16.90
CA LYS A 74 -11.31 7.83 18.23
C LYS A 74 -10.73 9.16 18.72
N PHE A 75 -9.44 9.37 18.49
CA PHE A 75 -8.74 10.56 18.97
C PHE A 75 -9.16 11.83 18.20
N TYR A 76 -9.15 11.77 16.87
CA TYR A 76 -9.39 12.97 16.05
C TYR A 76 -10.86 13.24 15.78
N LEU A 77 -11.69 12.21 15.68
CA LEU A 77 -13.11 12.35 15.33
C LEU A 77 -14.05 12.15 16.52
N GLY A 78 -13.57 11.54 17.61
CA GLY A 78 -14.42 11.17 18.75
C GLY A 78 -15.41 10.05 18.42
N GLU A 79 -15.18 9.31 17.33
CA GLU A 79 -16.08 8.29 16.80
C GLU A 79 -15.50 6.88 16.97
N GLN A 80 -16.36 5.88 16.86
CA GLN A 80 -15.91 4.49 16.72
C GLN A 80 -15.67 4.19 15.25
N PRO A 81 -14.67 3.35 14.90
CA PRO A 81 -14.49 2.86 13.54
C PRO A 81 -15.77 2.19 13.02
N ILE A 82 -16.13 2.49 11.77
CA ILE A 82 -17.25 1.83 11.07
C ILE A 82 -16.84 0.43 10.58
N LEU A 83 -15.56 0.31 10.16
CA LEU A 83 -14.97 -0.95 9.70
C LEU A 83 -13.94 -1.41 10.69
N ASP A 84 -13.94 -2.71 10.97
CA ASP A 84 -12.90 -3.33 11.78
C ASP A 84 -11.59 -3.45 11.00
N ASN A 85 -10.48 -3.19 11.68
CA ASN A 85 -9.18 -3.51 11.13
C ASN A 85 -8.92 -5.01 11.19
N VAL A 86 -8.17 -5.51 10.21
CA VAL A 86 -7.57 -6.84 10.32
C VAL A 86 -6.61 -6.85 11.50
N GLU A 87 -6.69 -7.87 12.35
CA GLU A 87 -5.73 -8.05 13.44
C GLU A 87 -4.31 -8.02 12.89
N THR A 88 -3.47 -7.19 13.47
CA THR A 88 -2.12 -6.93 12.96
C THR A 88 -1.14 -6.83 14.10
N TRP A 89 -0.11 -7.65 14.07
CA TRP A 89 0.98 -7.64 15.05
C TRP A 89 2.15 -6.82 14.54
N ASN A 90 2.62 -5.89 15.37
CA ASN A 90 3.82 -5.10 15.12
C ASN A 90 5.04 -5.86 15.65
N CYS A 91 5.86 -6.37 14.75
CA CYS A 91 7.05 -7.14 15.14
C CYS A 91 8.11 -6.31 15.88
N GLU A 92 8.01 -4.99 15.90
CA GLU A 92 8.87 -4.15 16.74
C GLU A 92 8.64 -4.37 18.24
N LYS A 93 7.43 -4.78 18.62
CA LYS A 93 7.08 -5.06 20.01
C LYS A 93 7.45 -6.49 20.37
N GLU A 94 8.30 -6.66 21.37
CA GLU A 94 8.89 -7.94 21.76
C GLU A 94 7.84 -9.06 21.98
N GLN A 95 6.74 -8.75 22.65
CA GLN A 95 5.67 -9.71 22.91
C GLN A 95 4.95 -10.15 21.64
N GLU A 96 4.69 -9.20 20.73
CA GLU A 96 4.04 -9.46 19.45
C GLU A 96 5.00 -10.22 18.52
N LEU A 97 6.29 -9.87 18.47
CA LEU A 97 7.31 -10.61 17.74
C LEU A 97 7.38 -12.07 18.18
N LYS A 98 7.41 -12.32 19.49
CA LYS A 98 7.41 -13.67 20.03
C LYS A 98 6.21 -14.46 19.54
N TYR A 99 5.01 -13.88 19.64
CA TYR A 99 3.80 -14.51 19.12
C TYR A 99 3.91 -14.85 17.63
N VAL A 100 4.40 -13.90 16.83
CA VAL A 100 4.58 -14.09 15.38
C VAL A 100 5.58 -15.22 15.08
N LEU A 101 6.71 -15.28 15.78
CA LEU A 101 7.72 -16.33 15.59
C LEU A 101 7.19 -17.72 15.95
N ASP A 102 6.36 -17.81 17.00
CA ASP A 102 5.75 -19.08 17.45
C ASP A 102 4.65 -19.55 16.48
N ASN A 103 3.92 -18.61 15.85
CA ASN A 103 2.76 -18.91 15.01
C ASN A 103 2.98 -18.62 13.51
N ILE A 104 4.20 -18.42 13.07
CA ILE A 104 4.54 -17.95 11.69
C ILE A 104 3.97 -18.88 10.60
N ASN A 105 3.75 -20.15 10.90
CA ASN A 105 3.17 -21.11 9.96
C ASN A 105 1.70 -20.82 9.60
N GLU A 106 1.01 -20.02 10.42
CA GLU A 106 -0.41 -19.69 10.26
C GLU A 106 -0.61 -18.24 9.80
N LEU A 107 0.47 -17.44 9.80
CA LEU A 107 0.42 -16.00 9.57
C LEU A 107 0.93 -15.60 8.19
N VAL A 108 0.55 -14.40 7.79
CA VAL A 108 1.11 -13.69 6.65
C VAL A 108 2.00 -12.58 7.19
N VAL A 109 3.31 -12.68 6.97
CA VAL A 109 4.29 -11.68 7.37
C VAL A 109 4.60 -10.77 6.18
N LYS A 110 4.64 -9.46 6.40
CA LYS A 110 4.83 -8.44 5.36
C LYS A 110 5.85 -7.41 5.78
N GLU A 111 6.66 -6.94 4.84
CA GLU A 111 7.46 -5.74 5.05
C GLU A 111 6.55 -4.52 5.22
N VAL A 112 6.92 -3.64 6.16
CA VAL A 112 6.14 -2.44 6.51
C VAL A 112 5.98 -1.52 5.30
N ASP A 113 7.05 -1.27 4.57
CA ASP A 113 7.14 -0.40 3.40
C ASP A 113 7.11 -1.15 2.06
N GLY A 114 7.12 -2.48 2.08
CA GLY A 114 7.10 -3.32 0.88
C GLY A 114 5.83 -3.18 0.05
N SER A 115 5.93 -3.29 -1.26
CA SER A 115 4.82 -3.25 -2.20
C SER A 115 4.86 -4.42 -3.19
N GLY A 116 3.77 -4.65 -3.93
CA GLY A 116 3.72 -5.66 -4.99
C GLY A 116 3.84 -7.12 -4.55
N GLY A 117 3.79 -7.40 -3.23
CA GLY A 117 3.94 -8.76 -2.68
C GLY A 117 5.37 -9.25 -2.54
N TYR A 118 6.36 -8.41 -2.85
CA TYR A 118 7.76 -8.67 -2.53
C TYR A 118 7.96 -8.56 -1.02
N GLY A 119 8.91 -9.34 -0.48
CA GLY A 119 9.20 -9.33 0.96
C GLY A 119 8.06 -9.86 1.85
N MET A 120 7.21 -10.74 1.32
CA MET A 120 6.07 -11.31 2.04
C MET A 120 6.22 -12.83 2.20
N LEU A 121 5.86 -13.33 3.38
CA LEU A 121 5.72 -14.75 3.67
C LEU A 121 4.23 -15.09 3.88
N ILE A 122 3.73 -16.10 3.20
CA ILE A 122 2.43 -16.72 3.50
C ILE A 122 2.72 -18.04 4.21
N GLY A 123 2.74 -18.03 5.54
CA GLY A 123 3.14 -19.18 6.36
C GLY A 123 2.52 -20.49 5.94
N PRO A 124 1.17 -20.60 5.81
CA PRO A 124 0.50 -21.84 5.41
C PRO A 124 0.88 -22.38 4.02
N LYS A 125 1.50 -21.56 3.17
CA LYS A 125 1.86 -21.93 1.79
C LYS A 125 3.38 -21.99 1.55
N SER A 126 4.16 -21.72 2.59
CA SER A 126 5.61 -21.60 2.49
C SER A 126 6.33 -22.87 2.90
N SER A 127 7.50 -23.10 2.29
CA SER A 127 8.39 -24.20 2.68
C SER A 127 9.01 -23.94 4.05
N LYS A 128 9.44 -24.98 4.74
CA LYS A 128 10.15 -24.88 6.02
C LYS A 128 11.39 -23.99 5.89
N SER A 129 12.16 -24.13 4.79
CA SER A 129 13.34 -23.30 4.53
C SER A 129 13.00 -21.82 4.44
N SER A 130 11.90 -21.46 3.74
CA SER A 130 11.45 -20.07 3.63
C SER A 130 11.00 -19.51 4.99
N ILE A 131 10.36 -20.34 5.80
CA ILE A 131 9.94 -19.97 7.16
C ILE A 131 11.16 -19.70 8.04
N ASP A 132 12.16 -20.57 8.02
CA ASP A 132 13.38 -20.42 8.81
C ASP A 132 14.18 -19.16 8.38
N GLU A 133 14.22 -18.88 7.08
CA GLU A 133 14.80 -17.64 6.55
C GLU A 133 14.07 -16.40 7.08
N PHE A 134 12.73 -16.40 7.04
CA PHE A 134 11.94 -15.28 7.54
C PHE A 134 12.05 -15.11 9.06
N LYS A 135 12.15 -16.18 9.82
CA LYS A 135 12.43 -16.10 11.27
C LYS A 135 13.74 -15.37 11.54
N THR A 136 14.76 -15.63 10.73
CA THR A 136 16.06 -14.94 10.82
C THR A 136 15.91 -13.45 10.48
N LYS A 137 15.20 -13.11 9.40
CA LYS A 137 14.93 -11.72 9.01
C LYS A 137 14.17 -10.95 10.11
N LEU A 138 13.12 -11.54 10.67
CA LEU A 138 12.33 -10.96 11.76
C LEU A 138 13.19 -10.71 13.00
N SER A 139 14.05 -11.65 13.36
CA SER A 139 14.93 -11.51 14.52
C SER A 139 16.02 -10.44 14.32
N THR A 140 16.44 -10.23 13.07
CA THR A 140 17.50 -9.25 12.73
C THR A 140 16.95 -7.82 12.61
N ASN A 141 15.75 -7.66 12.01
CA ASN A 141 15.12 -6.36 11.80
C ASN A 141 13.62 -6.41 12.09
N PRO A 142 13.21 -6.58 13.36
CA PRO A 142 11.80 -6.76 13.70
C PRO A 142 10.91 -5.58 13.33
N LYS A 143 11.42 -4.34 13.43
CA LYS A 143 10.66 -3.13 13.10
C LYS A 143 10.30 -2.98 11.61
N GLY A 144 10.96 -3.72 10.75
CA GLY A 144 10.66 -3.73 9.30
C GLY A 144 9.47 -4.59 8.91
N TYR A 145 8.78 -5.24 9.87
CA TYR A 145 7.75 -6.23 9.57
C TYR A 145 6.51 -6.09 10.45
N ILE A 146 5.39 -6.45 9.83
CA ILE A 146 4.12 -6.74 10.51
C ILE A 146 3.67 -8.16 10.16
N ALA A 147 2.77 -8.72 10.99
CA ALA A 147 2.10 -9.96 10.66
C ALA A 147 0.58 -9.83 10.79
N GLN A 148 -0.15 -10.62 10.02
CA GLN A 148 -1.60 -10.68 9.99
C GLN A 148 -2.06 -12.12 9.84
N PRO A 149 -3.31 -12.47 10.23
CA PRO A 149 -3.86 -13.77 9.89
C PRO A 149 -4.04 -13.90 8.37
N LEU A 150 -4.02 -15.13 7.87
CA LEU A 150 -4.41 -15.40 6.49
C LEU A 150 -5.93 -15.19 6.36
N LEU A 151 -6.33 -14.20 5.56
CA LEU A 151 -7.74 -13.91 5.34
C LEU A 151 -8.32 -14.78 4.23
N ASP A 152 -9.53 -15.27 4.47
CA ASP A 152 -10.34 -15.91 3.43
C ASP A 152 -11.19 -14.84 2.73
N LEU A 153 -10.70 -14.37 1.57
CA LEU A 153 -11.34 -13.31 0.80
C LEU A 153 -12.63 -13.81 0.13
N SER A 154 -13.57 -12.89 -0.09
CA SER A 154 -14.81 -13.15 -0.80
C SER A 154 -14.58 -13.71 -2.19
N PHE A 155 -15.49 -14.55 -2.67
CA PHE A 155 -15.50 -15.08 -4.03
C PHE A 155 -16.49 -14.33 -4.91
N SER A 156 -16.13 -14.17 -6.18
CA SER A 156 -17.04 -13.69 -7.21
C SER A 156 -16.99 -14.60 -8.44
N PRO A 157 -18.13 -14.86 -9.10
CA PRO A 157 -18.15 -15.56 -10.36
C PRO A 157 -17.30 -14.80 -11.40
N THR A 158 -16.34 -15.48 -12.00
CA THR A 158 -15.39 -14.88 -12.94
C THR A 158 -15.27 -15.77 -14.17
N LEU A 159 -15.33 -15.17 -15.35
CA LEU A 159 -15.15 -15.90 -16.61
C LEU A 159 -13.66 -16.18 -16.84
N ILE A 160 -13.30 -17.46 -16.80
CA ILE A 160 -11.93 -17.93 -17.04
C ILE A 160 -12.00 -18.94 -18.18
N LYS A 161 -11.34 -18.67 -19.29
CA LYS A 161 -11.25 -19.59 -20.47
C LYS A 161 -12.62 -20.20 -20.87
N ASN A 162 -13.66 -19.39 -21.00
CA ASN A 162 -15.03 -19.80 -21.34
C ASN A 162 -15.81 -20.60 -20.29
N GLN A 163 -15.32 -20.66 -19.05
CA GLN A 163 -16.04 -21.25 -17.91
C GLN A 163 -16.19 -20.21 -16.82
N VAL A 164 -17.29 -20.27 -16.07
CA VAL A 164 -17.49 -19.43 -14.90
C VAL A 164 -16.96 -20.16 -13.67
N GLU A 165 -15.98 -19.55 -13.04
CA GLU A 165 -15.32 -20.10 -11.84
C GLU A 165 -15.38 -19.08 -10.69
N GLY A 166 -15.47 -19.56 -9.46
CA GLY A 166 -15.32 -18.71 -8.28
C GLY A 166 -13.86 -18.25 -8.13
N ARG A 167 -13.64 -16.93 -8.09
CA ARG A 167 -12.31 -16.35 -7.84
C ARG A 167 -12.36 -15.40 -6.67
N ARG A 168 -11.30 -15.40 -5.86
CA ARG A 168 -11.16 -14.45 -4.75
C ARG A 168 -11.01 -13.05 -5.28
N VAL A 169 -11.67 -12.12 -4.61
CA VAL A 169 -11.70 -10.70 -5.00
C VAL A 169 -11.38 -9.80 -3.83
N ASP A 170 -10.78 -8.65 -4.11
CA ASP A 170 -10.70 -7.53 -3.19
C ASP A 170 -11.31 -6.27 -3.83
N LEU A 171 -11.94 -5.42 -3.02
CA LEU A 171 -12.50 -4.14 -3.44
C LEU A 171 -11.55 -3.01 -3.04
N ARG A 172 -11.28 -2.10 -3.98
CA ARG A 172 -10.49 -0.88 -3.79
C ARG A 172 -11.33 0.34 -4.15
N PRO A 173 -12.04 0.92 -3.20
CA PRO A 173 -12.75 2.18 -3.41
C PRO A 173 -11.75 3.33 -3.51
N PHE A 174 -12.14 4.39 -4.21
CA PHE A 174 -11.40 5.64 -4.28
C PHE A 174 -12.05 6.66 -3.36
N CYS A 175 -11.27 7.21 -2.43
CA CYS A 175 -11.69 8.27 -1.54
C CYS A 175 -10.96 9.56 -1.87
N LEU A 176 -11.69 10.62 -2.10
CA LEU A 176 -11.17 11.97 -2.25
C LEU A 176 -11.36 12.71 -0.93
N ILE A 177 -10.28 13.26 -0.41
CA ILE A 177 -10.28 14.01 0.85
C ILE A 177 -10.11 15.49 0.52
N GLY A 178 -11.14 16.29 0.81
CA GLY A 178 -11.14 17.74 0.75
C GLY A 178 -11.72 18.29 2.06
N GLU A 179 -12.56 19.31 1.97
CA GLU A 179 -13.37 19.75 3.14
C GLU A 179 -14.28 18.63 3.66
N GLN A 180 -14.69 17.75 2.76
CA GLN A 180 -15.45 16.54 3.07
C GLN A 180 -14.83 15.35 2.37
N ALA A 181 -14.89 14.18 3.01
CA ALA A 181 -14.51 12.92 2.38
C ALA A 181 -15.61 12.48 1.40
N GLN A 182 -15.21 12.15 0.17
CA GLN A 182 -16.13 11.68 -0.88
C GLN A 182 -15.63 10.36 -1.44
N LEU A 183 -16.50 9.35 -1.45
CA LEU A 183 -16.25 8.10 -2.16
C LEU A 183 -16.72 8.22 -3.60
N SER A 184 -15.90 7.75 -4.54
CA SER A 184 -16.35 7.60 -5.92
C SER A 184 -17.49 6.58 -6.00
N SER A 185 -18.39 6.75 -6.96
CA SER A 185 -19.50 5.81 -7.19
C SER A 185 -19.08 4.43 -7.68
N GLY A 186 -17.80 4.25 -8.00
CA GLY A 186 -17.19 2.99 -8.43
C GLY A 186 -15.85 2.73 -7.74
N GLY A 187 -15.35 1.53 -7.89
CA GLY A 187 -14.07 1.10 -7.35
C GLY A 187 -13.37 0.12 -8.27
N LEU A 188 -12.12 -0.15 -7.97
CA LEU A 188 -11.36 -1.20 -8.61
C LEU A 188 -11.55 -2.50 -7.84
N THR A 189 -11.78 -3.60 -8.55
CA THR A 189 -11.77 -4.95 -7.98
C THR A 189 -10.62 -5.73 -8.57
N ARG A 190 -9.76 -6.28 -7.73
CA ARG A 190 -8.77 -7.27 -8.18
C ARG A 190 -9.34 -8.67 -8.04
N VAL A 191 -9.03 -9.50 -9.01
CA VAL A 191 -9.48 -10.89 -9.09
C VAL A 191 -8.27 -11.81 -9.12
N ALA A 192 -8.26 -12.86 -8.30
CA ALA A 192 -7.20 -13.86 -8.30
C ALA A 192 -7.30 -14.71 -9.57
N MET A 193 -6.26 -14.72 -10.40
CA MET A 193 -6.26 -15.47 -11.66
C MET A 193 -6.05 -16.98 -11.46
N ASN A 194 -5.39 -17.38 -10.38
CA ASN A 194 -5.13 -18.76 -10.04
C ASN A 194 -5.96 -19.20 -8.83
N GLU A 195 -6.40 -20.45 -8.83
CA GLU A 195 -7.08 -21.05 -7.70
C GLU A 195 -6.14 -21.09 -6.47
N GLY A 196 -6.65 -20.67 -5.32
CA GLY A 196 -5.88 -20.66 -4.07
C GLY A 196 -4.87 -19.49 -3.93
N SER A 197 -4.71 -18.62 -4.92
CA SER A 197 -3.91 -17.41 -4.73
C SER A 197 -4.72 -16.34 -3.99
N VAL A 198 -4.05 -15.62 -3.07
CA VAL A 198 -4.53 -14.35 -2.53
C VAL A 198 -4.38 -13.34 -3.66
N SER A 199 -5.33 -12.44 -3.83
CA SER A 199 -5.45 -11.56 -5.01
C SER A 199 -4.11 -11.00 -5.52
N TYR A 200 -3.50 -11.68 -6.47
CA TYR A 200 -2.44 -11.14 -7.32
C TYR A 200 -2.97 -11.02 -8.73
N THR A 201 -3.50 -9.87 -9.03
CA THR A 201 -3.60 -9.45 -10.41
C THR A 201 -2.43 -8.53 -10.70
N HIS A 202 -1.55 -8.95 -11.57
CA HIS A 202 -0.86 -8.01 -12.41
C HIS A 202 -1.90 -7.39 -13.33
N LEU A 203 -2.48 -6.25 -12.95
CA LEU A 203 -3.07 -5.37 -13.92
C LEU A 203 -1.91 -4.78 -14.71
N THR A 204 -1.49 -5.47 -15.76
CA THR A 204 -0.88 -4.80 -16.90
C THR A 204 -2.01 -3.99 -17.51
N LEU A 205 -2.03 -2.70 -17.25
CA LEU A 205 -2.78 -1.77 -18.09
C LEU A 205 -2.22 -1.98 -19.51
N PRO A 206 -3.08 -2.17 -20.53
CA PRO A 206 -2.60 -2.13 -21.90
C PRO A 206 -1.93 -0.77 -22.09
N THR A 207 -0.66 -0.81 -22.50
CA THR A 207 0.11 0.34 -22.98
C THR A 207 -0.50 0.91 -24.24
#